data_d8816d82d170770242049fc7b483efc5
#
_entry.id   d8816d82d170770242049fc7b483efc5
#
_cell.length_a   1.000
_cell.length_b   1.000
_cell.length_c   1.000
_cell.angle_alpha   90.00
_cell.angle_beta   90.00
_cell.angle_gamma   90.00
#
_symmetry.space_group_name_H-M   'P 1'
#
loop_
_entity.id
_entity.type
_entity.pdbx_description
1 polymer ?
#
loop_
_entity_poly.entity_id
_entity_poly.type
_entity_poly.pdbx_seq_one_letter_code
_entity_poly.pdbx_strand_id
1 'polypeptide(L)'
;ENLAGGKLVEKLVGGNRGGGTTLTATGEQILKIADRIAQARSEVLRSFTDAEQPLANHLTTSGILSSIRNNLPCVVENVKHGSALVRVFLRLDEENVIKASVTAESAQLLGLKPGVRMIAAAKATAVEIAKSFPDANLDNRLTGRVVRCTRSEKGGEVALRLPSGLIVIGFAKHNHHLAPGMEAQATVASNAVVIARMD
;
A
#
# COMPACT_ATOMS: atom_id res chain seq x y z
N GLU A 1 6.28 -9.88 -17.30
CA GLU A 1 7.33 -10.09 -18.32
C GLU A 1 8.54 -9.16 -18.07
N ASN A 2 8.35 -7.89 -17.74
CA ASN A 2 9.46 -6.96 -17.49
C ASN A 2 10.41 -7.40 -16.36
N LEU A 3 9.88 -7.96 -15.28
CA LEU A 3 10.68 -8.46 -14.14
C LEU A 3 11.31 -9.82 -14.42
N ALA A 4 10.74 -10.59 -15.32
CA ALA A 4 11.20 -11.94 -15.67
C ALA A 4 12.24 -11.95 -16.79
N GLY A 5 12.48 -10.82 -17.46
CA GLY A 5 13.42 -10.69 -18.57
C GLY A 5 13.04 -11.45 -19.84
N GLY A 6 11.78 -11.92 -19.96
CA GLY A 6 11.32 -12.68 -21.12
C GLY A 6 9.81 -12.93 -21.15
N LYS A 7 9.33 -13.47 -22.28
CA LYS A 7 7.93 -13.85 -22.43
C LYS A 7 7.58 -15.03 -21.52
N LEU A 8 6.49 -14.88 -20.77
CA LEU A 8 5.97 -15.92 -19.88
C LEU A 8 4.80 -16.69 -20.49
N VAL A 9 4.13 -16.10 -21.47
CA VAL A 9 2.98 -16.70 -22.16
C VAL A 9 3.09 -16.51 -23.66
N GLU A 10 2.58 -17.48 -24.41
CA GLU A 10 2.39 -17.43 -25.85
C GLU A 10 0.91 -17.45 -26.20
N LYS A 11 0.50 -16.57 -27.11
CA LYS A 11 -0.85 -16.56 -27.64
C LYS A 11 -0.91 -17.47 -28.86
N LEU A 12 -1.77 -18.47 -28.82
CA LEU A 12 -2.13 -19.28 -29.99
C LEU A 12 -3.11 -18.48 -30.82
N VAL A 13 -2.70 -18.17 -32.05
CA VAL A 13 -3.60 -17.51 -33.04
C VAL A 13 -4.66 -18.53 -33.40
N GLY A 14 -5.90 -18.30 -32.95
CA GLY A 14 -7.03 -19.20 -33.24
C GLY A 14 -7.63 -18.93 -34.62
N GLY A 15 -7.89 -19.99 -35.36
CA GLY A 15 -8.86 -19.98 -36.45
C GLY A 15 -10.31 -20.00 -35.90
N ASN A 16 -11.26 -20.50 -36.67
CA ASN A 16 -12.72 -20.52 -36.40
C ASN A 16 -13.16 -21.15 -35.01
N ARG A 17 -12.23 -21.60 -34.15
CA ARG A 17 -12.48 -22.26 -32.86
C ARG A 17 -11.90 -21.54 -31.64
N GLY A 18 -11.50 -20.27 -31.77
CA GLY A 18 -10.94 -19.47 -30.65
C GLY A 18 -9.44 -19.67 -30.44
N GLY A 19 -8.75 -18.59 -30.00
CA GLY A 19 -7.35 -18.63 -29.62
C GLY A 19 -7.19 -19.00 -28.14
N GLY A 20 -6.03 -19.56 -27.79
CA GLY A 20 -5.64 -19.89 -26.41
C GLY A 20 -4.37 -19.15 -25.99
N THR A 21 -4.06 -19.24 -24.71
CA THR A 21 -2.77 -18.78 -24.16
C THR A 21 -2.13 -19.94 -23.44
N THR A 22 -0.85 -20.22 -23.75
CA THR A 22 -0.05 -21.26 -23.11
C THR A 22 1.14 -20.62 -22.41
N LEU A 23 1.63 -21.27 -21.35
CA LEU A 23 2.87 -20.85 -20.69
C LEU A 23 4.07 -21.20 -21.58
N THR A 24 5.08 -20.34 -21.56
CA THR A 24 6.41 -20.70 -22.07
C THR A 24 7.15 -21.56 -21.05
N ALA A 25 8.23 -22.22 -21.45
CA ALA A 25 9.11 -22.94 -20.53
C ALA A 25 9.61 -22.03 -19.39
N THR A 26 9.92 -20.78 -19.66
CA THR A 26 10.27 -19.76 -18.66
C THR A 26 9.08 -19.47 -17.72
N GLY A 27 7.87 -19.39 -18.27
CA GLY A 27 6.66 -19.21 -17.47
C GLY A 27 6.41 -20.35 -16.47
N GLU A 28 6.57 -21.59 -16.94
CA GLU A 28 6.45 -22.78 -16.09
C GLU A 28 7.51 -22.83 -14.99
N GLN A 29 8.77 -22.49 -15.34
CA GLN A 29 9.87 -22.42 -14.35
C GLN A 29 9.61 -21.37 -13.29
N ILE A 30 9.12 -20.18 -13.66
CA ILE A 30 8.81 -19.11 -12.71
C ILE A 30 7.69 -19.55 -11.77
N LEU A 31 6.62 -20.19 -12.27
CA LEU A 31 5.56 -20.71 -11.40
C LEU A 31 6.10 -21.73 -10.40
N LYS A 32 6.91 -22.69 -10.84
CA LYS A 32 7.54 -23.67 -9.93
C LYS A 32 8.41 -23.02 -8.86
N ILE A 33 9.18 -21.98 -9.23
CA ILE A 33 10.00 -21.23 -8.29
C ILE A 33 9.12 -20.46 -7.30
N ALA A 34 8.07 -19.81 -7.79
CA ALA A 34 7.12 -19.06 -6.95
C ALA A 34 6.43 -19.97 -5.92
N ASP A 35 5.97 -21.16 -6.34
CA ASP A 35 5.37 -22.14 -5.44
C ASP A 35 6.34 -22.60 -4.35
N ARG A 36 7.60 -22.88 -4.71
CA ARG A 36 8.62 -23.26 -3.73
C ARG A 36 8.92 -22.16 -2.73
N ILE A 37 9.00 -20.92 -3.18
CA ILE A 37 9.20 -19.76 -2.29
C ILE A 37 7.98 -19.59 -1.36
N ALA A 38 6.77 -19.72 -1.87
CA ALA A 38 5.55 -19.62 -1.08
C ALA A 38 5.47 -20.72 -0.01
N GLN A 39 5.84 -21.96 -0.36
CA GLN A 39 5.92 -23.07 0.59
C GLN A 39 6.96 -22.83 1.68
N ALA A 40 8.19 -22.48 1.31
CA ALA A 40 9.25 -22.20 2.26
C ALA A 40 8.89 -21.03 3.21
N ARG A 41 8.30 -19.96 2.66
CA ARG A 41 7.80 -18.86 3.46
C ARG A 41 6.73 -19.32 4.45
N SER A 42 5.76 -20.12 3.99
CA SER A 42 4.68 -20.63 4.84
C SER A 42 5.21 -21.52 5.97
N GLU A 43 6.21 -22.35 5.71
CA GLU A 43 6.87 -23.16 6.72
C GLU A 43 7.57 -22.32 7.79
N VAL A 44 8.36 -21.33 7.35
CA VAL A 44 9.03 -20.38 8.25
C VAL A 44 8.02 -19.61 9.10
N LEU A 45 6.96 -19.08 8.49
CA LEU A 45 5.94 -18.32 9.21
C LEU A 45 5.20 -19.17 10.25
N ARG A 46 4.96 -20.45 9.98
CA ARG A 46 4.34 -21.37 10.96
C ARG A 46 5.24 -21.71 12.15
N SER A 47 6.55 -21.51 12.02
CA SER A 47 7.50 -21.77 13.12
C SER A 47 7.51 -20.66 14.17
N PHE A 48 6.92 -19.49 13.88
CA PHE A 48 6.83 -18.39 14.82
C PHE A 48 5.64 -18.57 15.77
N THR A 49 5.82 -18.14 17.02
CA THR A 49 4.74 -18.08 18.01
C THR A 49 3.71 -17.00 17.66
N ASP A 50 2.51 -17.07 18.23
CA ASP A 50 1.46 -16.08 18.00
C ASP A 50 1.89 -14.66 18.33
N ALA A 51 2.80 -14.48 19.29
CA ALA A 51 3.38 -13.17 19.65
C ALA A 51 4.38 -12.64 18.62
N GLU A 52 5.08 -13.51 17.91
CA GLU A 52 6.09 -13.17 16.90
C GLU A 52 5.52 -13.02 15.49
N GLN A 53 4.39 -13.68 15.21
CA GLN A 53 3.73 -13.66 13.89
C GLN A 53 3.50 -12.26 13.30
N PRO A 54 3.00 -11.27 14.06
CA PRO A 54 2.84 -9.92 13.53
C PRO A 54 4.16 -9.29 13.08
N LEU A 55 5.23 -9.48 13.87
CA LEU A 55 6.58 -8.96 13.54
C LEU A 55 7.18 -9.68 12.32
N ALA A 56 7.04 -10.99 12.24
CA ALA A 56 7.50 -11.80 11.11
C ALA A 56 6.80 -11.38 9.82
N ASN A 57 5.48 -11.15 9.85
CA ASN A 57 4.72 -10.66 8.72
C ASN A 57 5.20 -9.27 8.25
N HIS A 58 5.53 -8.37 9.16
CA HIS A 58 6.10 -7.06 8.80
C HIS A 58 7.46 -7.18 8.10
N LEU A 59 8.33 -8.08 8.55
CA LEU A 59 9.67 -8.27 8.00
C LEU A 59 9.63 -8.97 6.63
N THR A 60 8.69 -9.87 6.40
CA THR A 60 8.62 -10.66 5.16
C THR A 60 7.85 -9.96 4.02
N THR A 61 7.20 -8.84 4.29
CA THR A 61 6.35 -8.14 3.30
C THR A 61 7.15 -7.39 2.23
N SER A 62 8.46 -7.19 2.41
CA SER A 62 9.24 -6.34 1.50
C SER A 62 10.48 -7.01 0.93
N GLY A 63 10.30 -7.97 0.03
CA GLY A 63 11.38 -8.40 -0.87
C GLY A 63 11.81 -7.32 -1.88
N ILE A 64 11.10 -6.19 -1.95
CA ILE A 64 11.40 -5.08 -2.87
C ILE A 64 11.81 -3.85 -2.06
N LEU A 65 13.08 -3.46 -2.18
CA LEU A 65 13.53 -2.16 -1.70
C LEU A 65 12.95 -1.06 -2.61
N SER A 66 12.18 -0.15 -2.05
CA SER A 66 11.54 0.93 -2.79
C SER A 66 11.72 2.28 -2.09
N SER A 67 11.45 3.37 -2.81
CA SER A 67 11.40 4.73 -2.24
C SER A 67 10.09 5.04 -1.51
N ILE A 68 9.19 4.06 -1.40
CA ILE A 68 7.93 4.19 -0.66
C ILE A 68 8.24 4.05 0.82
N ARG A 69 8.01 5.11 1.59
CA ARG A 69 8.30 5.14 3.03
C ARG A 69 7.09 4.92 3.91
N ASN A 70 5.90 5.18 3.39
CA ASN A 70 4.66 4.89 4.08
C ASN A 70 4.16 3.52 3.59
N ASN A 71 4.26 2.52 4.45
CA ASN A 71 3.65 1.20 4.27
C ASN A 71 2.75 0.98 5.47
N LEU A 72 1.45 1.19 5.28
CA LEU A 72 0.46 1.25 6.34
C LEU A 72 -0.41 -0.02 6.29
N PRO A 73 -0.19 -1.00 7.18
CA PRO A 73 -1.08 -2.14 7.32
C PRO A 73 -2.51 -1.66 7.60
N CYS A 74 -3.47 -2.23 6.89
CA CYS A 74 -4.86 -1.80 6.93
C CYS A 74 -5.82 -2.94 6.59
N VAL A 75 -7.09 -2.71 6.80
CA VAL A 75 -8.17 -3.64 6.43
C VAL A 75 -9.13 -2.93 5.49
N VAL A 76 -9.52 -3.59 4.41
CA VAL A 76 -10.57 -3.09 3.53
C VAL A 76 -11.87 -2.96 4.30
N GLU A 77 -12.38 -1.75 4.43
CA GLU A 77 -13.66 -1.46 5.07
C GLU A 77 -14.80 -1.46 4.04
N ASN A 78 -14.58 -0.84 2.90
CA ASN A 78 -15.59 -0.70 1.85
C ASN A 78 -14.93 -0.57 0.47
N VAL A 79 -15.67 -0.98 -0.57
CA VAL A 79 -15.27 -0.87 -1.97
C VAL A 79 -16.44 -0.25 -2.74
N LYS A 80 -16.19 0.88 -3.40
CA LYS A 80 -17.20 1.56 -4.23
C LYS A 80 -16.75 1.55 -5.69
N HIS A 81 -17.53 0.89 -6.53
CA HIS A 81 -17.30 0.84 -7.97
C HIS A 81 -17.85 2.14 -8.60
N GLY A 82 -17.00 2.85 -9.31
CA GLY A 82 -17.35 3.98 -10.16
C GLY A 82 -17.31 3.59 -11.64
N SER A 83 -17.57 4.54 -12.53
CA SER A 83 -17.55 4.31 -13.98
C SER A 83 -16.15 4.01 -14.54
N ALA A 84 -15.12 4.63 -14.00
CA ALA A 84 -13.73 4.49 -14.47
C ALA A 84 -12.80 3.89 -13.41
N LEU A 85 -13.02 4.19 -12.15
CA LEU A 85 -12.17 3.79 -11.04
C LEU A 85 -12.99 3.15 -9.93
N VAL A 86 -12.33 2.27 -9.20
CA VAL A 86 -12.82 1.69 -7.94
C VAL A 86 -12.20 2.46 -6.80
N ARG A 87 -13.03 2.98 -5.89
CA ARG A 87 -12.60 3.64 -4.67
C ARG A 87 -12.63 2.66 -3.51
N VAL A 88 -11.49 2.48 -2.87
CA VAL A 88 -11.31 1.54 -1.76
C VAL A 88 -11.10 2.33 -0.48
N PHE A 89 -11.82 1.98 0.56
CA PHE A 89 -11.72 2.56 1.91
C PHE A 89 -10.96 1.55 2.78
N LEU A 90 -9.84 1.98 3.32
CA LEU A 90 -8.89 1.16 4.04
C LEU A 90 -8.75 1.70 5.46
N ARG A 91 -9.21 0.93 6.44
CA ARG A 91 -9.15 1.33 7.85
C ARG A 91 -7.76 1.08 8.40
N LEU A 92 -7.15 2.13 8.94
CA LEU A 92 -5.86 2.09 9.64
C LEU A 92 -6.07 1.94 11.15
N ASP A 93 -7.07 2.62 11.69
CA ASP A 93 -7.52 2.57 13.08
C ASP A 93 -8.97 3.08 13.22
N GLU A 94 -9.44 3.30 14.44
CA GLU A 94 -10.81 3.73 14.71
C GLU A 94 -11.11 5.15 14.17
N GLU A 95 -10.10 6.01 14.08
CA GLU A 95 -10.23 7.41 13.67
C GLU A 95 -9.80 7.64 12.21
N ASN A 96 -8.95 6.75 11.67
CA ASN A 96 -8.29 6.98 10.40
C ASN A 96 -8.65 5.93 9.35
N VAL A 97 -9.26 6.41 8.26
CA VAL A 97 -9.53 5.65 7.04
C VAL A 97 -8.81 6.32 5.88
N ILE A 98 -7.98 5.58 5.16
CA ILE A 98 -7.32 6.04 3.94
C ILE A 98 -8.06 5.51 2.71
N LYS A 99 -8.29 6.37 1.73
CA LYS A 99 -8.94 6.03 0.46
C LYS A 99 -7.88 5.87 -0.61
N ALA A 100 -8.05 4.85 -1.43
CA ALA A 100 -7.25 4.65 -2.64
C ALA A 100 -8.17 4.54 -3.86
N SER A 101 -7.71 5.03 -5.00
CA SER A 101 -8.38 4.91 -6.28
C SER A 101 -7.59 3.97 -7.17
N VAL A 102 -8.19 2.85 -7.59
CA VAL A 102 -7.58 1.82 -8.42
C VAL A 102 -8.44 1.50 -9.64
N THR A 103 -7.88 0.82 -10.63
CA THR A 103 -8.65 0.32 -11.79
C THR A 103 -9.53 -0.86 -11.37
N ALA A 104 -10.59 -1.13 -12.13
CA ALA A 104 -11.43 -2.30 -11.91
C ALA A 104 -10.64 -3.61 -12.02
N GLU A 105 -9.71 -3.69 -12.96
CA GLU A 105 -8.80 -4.83 -13.13
C GLU A 105 -7.92 -5.05 -11.90
N SER A 106 -7.31 -3.98 -11.36
CA SER A 106 -6.51 -4.07 -10.12
C SER A 106 -7.36 -4.50 -8.93
N ALA A 107 -8.58 -4.01 -8.82
CA ALA A 107 -9.50 -4.39 -7.73
C ALA A 107 -9.84 -5.89 -7.80
N GLN A 108 -10.06 -6.42 -8.99
CA GLN A 108 -10.32 -7.84 -9.23
C GLN A 108 -9.07 -8.70 -8.94
N LEU A 109 -7.91 -8.29 -9.47
CA LEU A 109 -6.64 -8.99 -9.28
C LEU A 109 -6.27 -9.12 -7.79
N LEU A 110 -6.46 -8.04 -7.02
CA LEU A 110 -6.19 -8.01 -5.58
C LEU A 110 -7.30 -8.66 -4.75
N GLY A 111 -8.42 -9.04 -5.35
CA GLY A 111 -9.57 -9.63 -4.64
C GLY A 111 -10.12 -8.71 -3.56
N LEU A 112 -10.26 -7.41 -3.87
CA LEU A 112 -10.67 -6.39 -2.89
C LEU A 112 -12.11 -6.62 -2.44
N LYS A 113 -12.27 -6.88 -1.14
CA LYS A 113 -13.57 -7.00 -0.46
C LYS A 113 -13.41 -6.64 1.01
N PRO A 114 -14.47 -6.23 1.70
CA PRO A 114 -14.42 -5.95 3.14
C PRO A 114 -13.78 -7.09 3.93
N GLY A 115 -12.95 -6.74 4.92
CA GLY A 115 -12.22 -7.68 5.78
C GLY A 115 -10.86 -8.16 5.26
N VAL A 116 -10.52 -7.91 3.99
CA VAL A 116 -9.20 -8.30 3.46
C VAL A 116 -8.11 -7.40 4.03
N ARG A 117 -7.01 -8.00 4.49
CA ARG A 117 -5.80 -7.27 4.94
C ARG A 117 -5.00 -6.79 3.75
N MET A 118 -4.57 -5.55 3.80
CA MET A 118 -3.83 -4.87 2.75
C MET A 118 -2.71 -4.02 3.35
N ILE A 119 -1.83 -3.55 2.50
CA ILE A 119 -0.92 -2.44 2.79
C ILE A 119 -1.34 -1.27 1.90
N ALA A 120 -1.62 -0.13 2.53
CA ALA A 120 -1.70 1.15 1.83
C ALA A 120 -0.30 1.77 1.80
N ALA A 121 0.22 1.99 0.61
CA ALA A 121 1.58 2.48 0.40
C ALA A 121 1.56 3.84 -0.29
N ALA A 122 2.37 4.78 0.19
CA ALA A 122 2.52 6.10 -0.42
C ALA A 122 3.94 6.64 -0.28
N LYS A 123 4.41 7.36 -1.28
CA LYS A 123 5.67 8.10 -1.18
C LYS A 123 5.53 9.22 -0.14
N ALA A 124 6.55 9.42 0.71
CA ALA A 124 6.55 10.52 1.68
C ALA A 124 6.38 11.89 0.99
N THR A 125 6.93 12.04 -0.21
CA THR A 125 6.81 13.28 -1.02
C THR A 125 5.41 13.55 -1.57
N ALA A 126 4.51 12.57 -1.53
CA ALA A 126 3.10 12.72 -1.91
C ALA A 126 2.19 13.02 -0.71
N VAL A 127 2.74 12.98 0.51
CA VAL A 127 2.02 13.25 1.74
C VAL A 127 2.35 14.65 2.24
N GLU A 128 1.34 15.51 2.36
CA GLU A 128 1.49 16.82 2.99
C GLU A 128 1.03 16.74 4.46
N ILE A 129 1.78 17.37 5.37
CA ILE A 129 1.45 17.43 6.80
C ILE A 129 1.34 18.89 7.25
N ALA A 130 0.25 19.21 7.93
CA ALA A 130 -0.01 20.52 8.48
C ALA A 130 -0.73 20.41 9.84
N LYS A 131 -0.81 21.51 10.59
CA LYS A 131 -1.58 21.56 11.83
C LYS A 131 -3.05 21.21 11.57
N SER A 132 -3.60 21.73 10.47
CA SER A 132 -4.95 21.44 9.97
C SER A 132 -5.04 21.78 8.49
N PHE A 133 -5.98 21.17 7.81
CA PHE A 133 -6.33 21.50 6.42
C PHE A 133 -7.74 22.09 6.40
N PRO A 134 -7.92 23.35 5.95
CA PRO A 134 -9.23 23.99 5.88
C PRO A 134 -10.13 23.42 4.78
N ASP A 135 -9.53 22.83 3.72
CA ASP A 135 -10.28 22.28 2.60
C ASP A 135 -11.03 21.01 3.00
N ALA A 136 -12.36 21.05 2.91
CA ALA A 136 -13.24 19.92 3.19
C ALA A 136 -13.21 18.84 2.09
N ASN A 137 -12.69 19.17 0.89
CA ASN A 137 -12.72 18.29 -0.28
C ASN A 137 -11.47 17.41 -0.43
N LEU A 138 -10.60 17.36 0.59
CA LEU A 138 -9.44 16.47 0.56
C LEU A 138 -9.88 15.00 0.52
N ASP A 139 -9.24 14.24 -0.37
CA ASP A 139 -9.51 12.81 -0.51
C ASP A 139 -9.24 12.05 0.80
N ASN A 140 -8.09 12.34 1.41
CA ASN A 140 -7.64 11.72 2.66
C ASN A 140 -7.26 12.76 3.70
N ARG A 141 -7.65 12.49 4.93
CA ARG A 141 -7.23 13.26 6.11
C ARG A 141 -6.98 12.28 7.24
N LEU A 142 -5.70 12.14 7.62
CA LEU A 142 -5.27 11.30 8.72
C LEU A 142 -4.86 12.20 9.87
N THR A 143 -5.36 11.93 11.06
CA THR A 143 -5.08 12.71 12.27
C THR A 143 -4.16 11.94 13.18
N GLY A 144 -3.17 12.63 13.76
CA GLY A 144 -2.21 12.00 14.66
C GLY A 144 -1.37 13.03 15.39
N ARG A 145 -0.30 12.55 16.01
CA ARG A 145 0.63 13.34 16.82
C ARG A 145 2.02 13.38 16.21
N VAL A 146 2.60 14.56 16.08
CA VAL A 146 3.97 14.74 15.57
C VAL A 146 4.96 14.07 16.53
N VAL A 147 5.77 13.15 16.02
CA VAL A 147 6.84 12.51 16.79
C VAL A 147 8.22 13.05 16.43
N ARG A 148 8.41 13.51 15.21
CA ARG A 148 9.63 14.11 14.71
C ARG A 148 9.33 15.10 13.59
N CYS A 149 10.03 16.21 13.57
CA CYS A 149 10.01 17.14 12.46
C CYS A 149 11.41 17.70 12.21
N THR A 150 11.78 17.85 10.96
CA THR A 150 12.96 18.59 10.54
C THR A 150 12.52 19.95 10.00
N ARG A 151 13.29 20.99 10.29
CA ARG A 151 13.02 22.35 9.79
C ARG A 151 14.07 22.71 8.75
N SER A 152 13.61 23.21 7.61
CA SER A 152 14.47 23.84 6.61
C SER A 152 13.76 25.06 6.05
N GLU A 153 14.49 25.93 5.35
CA GLU A 153 13.94 27.13 4.71
C GLU A 153 12.80 26.82 3.72
N LYS A 154 12.75 25.60 3.18
CA LYS A 154 11.73 25.16 2.21
C LYS A 154 10.65 24.26 2.80
N GLY A 155 10.56 24.16 4.13
CA GLY A 155 9.70 23.21 4.84
C GLY A 155 10.50 22.07 5.48
N GLY A 156 9.89 20.95 5.81
CA GLY A 156 10.60 19.85 6.43
C GLY A 156 9.87 18.52 6.41
N GLU A 157 10.62 17.45 6.58
CA GLU A 157 10.06 16.12 6.79
C GLU A 157 9.43 16.05 8.19
N VAL A 158 8.23 15.52 8.27
CA VAL A 158 7.48 15.32 9.50
C VAL A 158 7.07 13.86 9.59
N ALA A 159 7.24 13.28 10.78
CA ALA A 159 6.71 11.97 11.12
C ALA A 159 5.51 12.15 12.08
N LEU A 160 4.36 11.64 11.69
CA LEU A 160 3.09 11.71 12.40
C LEU A 160 2.74 10.30 12.91
N ARG A 161 2.48 10.15 14.21
CA ARG A 161 2.02 8.89 14.79
C ARG A 161 0.51 8.91 14.89
N LEU A 162 -0.15 7.93 14.26
CA LEU A 162 -1.58 7.69 14.36
C LEU A 162 -1.93 7.02 15.70
N PRO A 163 -3.21 7.01 16.13
CA PRO A 163 -3.67 6.31 17.33
C PRO A 163 -3.30 4.82 17.36
N SER A 164 -3.31 4.15 16.21
CA SER A 164 -2.84 2.76 16.05
C SER A 164 -1.34 2.55 16.31
N GLY A 165 -0.55 3.62 16.48
CA GLY A 165 0.90 3.56 16.55
C GLY A 165 1.62 3.60 15.20
N LEU A 166 0.92 3.49 14.09
CA LEU A 166 1.49 3.61 12.74
C LEU A 166 2.12 4.99 12.55
N ILE A 167 3.24 5.02 11.82
CA ILE A 167 3.95 6.26 11.49
C ILE A 167 3.67 6.64 10.04
N VAL A 168 3.17 7.84 9.84
CA VAL A 168 3.02 8.47 8.53
C VAL A 168 4.13 9.52 8.36
N ILE A 169 4.88 9.40 7.27
CA ILE A 169 5.96 10.33 6.92
C ILE A 169 5.50 11.20 5.76
N GLY A 170 5.63 12.48 5.90
CA GLY A 170 5.29 13.46 4.87
C GLY A 170 6.09 14.73 5.00
N PHE A 171 5.73 15.74 4.24
CA PHE A 171 6.40 17.03 4.22
C PHE A 171 5.44 18.15 4.61
N ALA A 172 5.93 19.04 5.45
CA ALA A 172 5.24 20.27 5.78
C ALA A 172 5.80 21.44 4.98
N LYS A 173 4.93 22.39 4.64
CA LYS A 173 5.30 23.64 3.93
C LYS A 173 6.20 24.51 4.81
N HIS A 174 6.81 25.50 4.18
CA HIS A 174 7.56 26.54 4.87
C HIS A 174 6.72 27.16 6.02
N ASN A 175 7.36 27.50 7.13
CA ASN A 175 6.73 28.08 8.34
C ASN A 175 5.60 27.24 8.94
N HIS A 176 5.72 25.91 8.91
CA HIS A 176 4.66 25.01 9.37
C HIS A 176 4.41 25.03 10.91
N HIS A 177 5.32 25.58 11.71
CA HIS A 177 5.24 25.70 13.18
C HIS A 177 4.92 24.38 13.93
N LEU A 178 5.10 23.23 13.29
CA LEU A 178 4.90 21.92 13.91
C LEU A 178 6.07 21.62 14.86
N ALA A 179 5.76 20.97 16.00
CA ALA A 179 6.72 20.49 16.96
C ALA A 179 6.31 19.11 17.50
N PRO A 180 7.25 18.28 17.96
CA PRO A 180 6.94 17.02 18.60
C PRO A 180 5.90 17.17 19.71
N GLY A 181 4.93 16.23 19.78
CA GLY A 181 3.81 16.26 20.71
C GLY A 181 2.56 16.99 20.22
N MET A 182 2.66 17.83 19.20
CA MET A 182 1.50 18.56 18.66
C MET A 182 0.60 17.63 17.84
N GLU A 183 -0.71 17.86 17.90
CA GLU A 183 -1.65 17.29 16.94
C GLU A 183 -1.45 17.90 15.56
N ALA A 184 -1.55 17.06 14.54
CA ALA A 184 -1.42 17.45 13.16
C ALA A 184 -2.21 16.51 12.24
N GLN A 185 -2.39 16.92 11.02
CA GLN A 185 -3.07 16.16 9.98
C GLN A 185 -2.13 15.88 8.82
N ALA A 186 -2.30 14.70 8.22
CA ALA A 186 -1.66 14.34 6.96
C ALA A 186 -2.72 14.19 5.87
N THR A 187 -2.41 14.64 4.66
CA THR A 187 -3.24 14.42 3.48
C THR A 187 -2.43 13.80 2.35
N VAL A 188 -3.09 13.00 1.55
CA VAL A 188 -2.55 12.40 0.33
C VAL A 188 -3.70 12.18 -0.65
N ALA A 189 -3.46 12.42 -1.93
CA ALA A 189 -4.46 12.16 -2.96
C ALA A 189 -4.75 10.65 -3.08
N SER A 190 -6.00 10.27 -3.28
CA SER A 190 -6.40 8.85 -3.35
C SER A 190 -5.74 8.09 -4.51
N ASN A 191 -5.40 8.77 -5.58
CA ASN A 191 -4.66 8.21 -6.73
C ASN A 191 -3.15 8.05 -6.48
N ALA A 192 -2.61 8.67 -5.43
CA ALA A 192 -1.22 8.51 -5.01
C ALA A 192 -1.02 7.39 -3.97
N VAL A 193 -2.11 6.76 -3.53
CA VAL A 193 -2.08 5.59 -2.64
C VAL A 193 -2.07 4.33 -3.47
N VAL A 194 -1.01 3.56 -3.33
CA VAL A 194 -0.86 2.21 -3.91
C VAL A 194 -1.38 1.19 -2.90
N ILE A 195 -2.06 0.16 -3.38
CA ILE A 195 -2.52 -0.93 -2.52
C ILE A 195 -1.71 -2.18 -2.87
N ALA A 196 -1.20 -2.86 -1.85
CA ALA A 196 -0.58 -4.17 -1.97
C ALA A 196 -1.29 -5.17 -1.05
N ARG A 197 -1.46 -6.40 -1.54
CA ARG A 197 -2.02 -7.48 -0.73
C ARG A 197 -0.90 -8.14 0.08
N MET A 198 -1.22 -8.46 1.33
CA MET A 198 -0.39 -9.31 2.19
C MET A 198 -0.95 -10.74 2.06
N ASP A 199 -0.20 -11.60 1.42
CA ASP A 199 -0.50 -13.04 1.35
C ASP A 199 0.16 -13.79 2.51
#